data_e9dc227b58a787acbef3c4a79466c751
#
_entry.id   e9dc227b58a787acbef3c4a79466c751
#
_cell.length_a   1.000
_cell.length_b   1.000
_cell.length_c   1.000
_cell.angle_alpha   90.00
_cell.angle_beta   90.00
_cell.angle_gamma   90.00
#
_symmetry.space_group_name_H-M   'P 1'
#
loop_
_entity.id
_entity.type
_entity.pdbx_description
1 polymer ?
#
loop_
_entity_poly.entity_id
_entity_poly.type
_entity_poly.pdbx_seq_one_letter_code
_entity_poly.pdbx_strand_id
1 'polypeptide(L)'
;MKECAPPGHSETADRAINSGMAPVYALVVAAGRGTRFGGAVPKQYLTLGGASMLRHAVAALAGQPRISDVLVTIRPEDRGMYDRAVVGLRVMPPVAGGLTRQDSVRLGLEALTPYRPERVLIHDGARPFPNTSLVDRVIDGLDRAPAVIPCLRLRDTIKRVEDGAIRATIDRSALWRAQTPQGFHFDAILAAHRAAIGRTLTDDAAIAEAAGLAPLVIEGSEDNLKVTTAEDLAAAEILIAARQGDVRVGQGFDVHAFGPGRHVRICGIEIPHDRSLAGHSDADVGLHALTDAVLGAIGAGDIGVHFPATDPRWRGAASDQFLRHAADLVRAKGGAIAAVDVTIICERPKVGPYRAAMIERVAAILCVAAARVSVKATTTDKLGFTGRGEGIAAQAVATVRLPL
;
A
#
# COMPACT_ATOMS: atom_id res chain seq x y z
N MET A 1 -34.29 8.97 -27.00
CA MET A 1 -33.28 9.27 -25.99
C MET A 1 -33.58 8.41 -24.76
N LYS A 2 -32.78 7.36 -24.53
CA LYS A 2 -32.92 6.50 -23.33
C LYS A 2 -32.02 7.10 -22.26
N GLU A 3 -32.59 7.54 -21.17
CA GLU A 3 -31.86 7.96 -19.97
C GLU A 3 -31.04 6.79 -19.45
N CYS A 4 -29.72 7.04 -19.28
CA CYS A 4 -28.80 6.11 -18.71
C CYS A 4 -28.97 6.15 -17.19
N ALA A 5 -29.47 5.06 -16.59
CA ALA A 5 -29.54 4.91 -15.15
C ALA A 5 -28.14 4.97 -14.52
N PRO A 6 -27.97 5.53 -13.31
CA PRO A 6 -26.66 5.58 -12.63
C PRO A 6 -26.17 4.16 -12.28
N PRO A 7 -24.85 3.91 -12.25
CA PRO A 7 -24.28 2.60 -11.93
C PRO A 7 -24.64 2.20 -10.50
N GLY A 8 -24.96 0.91 -10.35
CA GLY A 8 -25.59 0.25 -9.22
C GLY A 8 -25.08 0.61 -7.83
N HIS A 9 -26.01 0.61 -6.90
CA HIS A 9 -25.78 0.67 -5.45
C HIS A 9 -24.77 -0.41 -5.05
N SER A 10 -23.69 -0.01 -4.38
CA SER A 10 -22.69 -0.97 -3.89
C SER A 10 -23.32 -1.80 -2.76
N GLU A 11 -23.07 -3.12 -2.76
CA GLU A 11 -23.47 -4.07 -1.69
C GLU A 11 -23.09 -3.64 -0.27
N THR A 12 -22.37 -2.54 -0.12
CA THR A 12 -21.90 -1.96 1.14
C THR A 12 -22.85 -0.98 1.78
N ALA A 13 -23.64 -0.23 1.00
CA ALA A 13 -24.76 0.57 1.56
C ALA A 13 -25.74 -0.37 2.27
N ASP A 14 -25.98 -1.56 1.69
CA ASP A 14 -26.86 -2.58 2.27
C ASP A 14 -26.28 -3.25 3.53
N ARG A 15 -24.94 -3.36 3.68
CA ARG A 15 -24.31 -3.91 4.90
C ARG A 15 -24.36 -2.96 6.09
N ALA A 16 -24.16 -1.66 5.89
CA ALA A 16 -24.25 -0.66 6.96
C ALA A 16 -25.71 -0.54 7.47
N ILE A 17 -26.68 -0.60 6.58
CA ILE A 17 -28.11 -0.60 6.93
C ILE A 17 -28.48 -1.84 7.76
N ASN A 18 -27.87 -3.00 7.49
CA ASN A 18 -28.11 -4.25 8.22
C ASN A 18 -27.39 -4.37 9.57
N SER A 19 -26.37 -3.53 9.85
CA SER A 19 -25.61 -3.59 11.11
C SER A 19 -26.13 -2.67 12.21
N GLY A 20 -27.09 -1.80 11.92
CA GLY A 20 -27.61 -0.79 12.87
C GLY A 20 -26.59 0.27 13.27
N MET A 21 -25.42 0.33 12.62
CA MET A 21 -24.38 1.32 12.89
C MET A 21 -24.49 2.46 11.87
N ALA A 22 -24.32 3.68 12.35
CA ALA A 22 -24.27 4.89 11.56
C ALA A 22 -23.18 4.82 10.47
N PRO A 23 -23.48 5.06 9.19
CA PRO A 23 -22.49 4.98 8.12
C PRO A 23 -21.40 6.06 8.28
N VAL A 24 -20.15 5.63 8.41
CA VAL A 24 -18.95 6.48 8.52
C VAL A 24 -18.18 6.42 7.21
N TYR A 25 -17.94 7.56 6.58
CA TYR A 25 -17.10 7.66 5.38
C TYR A 25 -15.78 8.36 5.68
N ALA A 26 -14.71 7.96 5.00
CA ALA A 26 -13.45 8.69 5.07
C ALA A 26 -13.22 9.49 3.78
N LEU A 27 -12.83 10.77 3.94
CA LEU A 27 -12.43 11.65 2.87
C LEU A 27 -10.93 11.93 2.98
N VAL A 28 -10.13 11.37 2.06
CA VAL A 28 -8.69 11.59 2.00
C VAL A 28 -8.37 12.72 1.03
N VAL A 29 -7.67 13.75 1.52
CA VAL A 29 -7.32 14.93 0.72
C VAL A 29 -5.92 14.77 0.14
N ALA A 30 -5.82 14.58 -1.18
CA ALA A 30 -4.57 14.34 -1.90
C ALA A 30 -4.36 15.26 -3.12
N ALA A 31 -5.12 16.36 -3.23
CA ALA A 31 -5.02 17.30 -4.36
C ALA A 31 -3.91 18.37 -4.20
N GLY A 32 -3.11 18.35 -3.14
CA GLY A 32 -2.06 19.35 -2.88
C GLY A 32 -0.82 19.17 -3.78
N ARG A 33 -0.22 20.28 -4.24
CA ARG A 33 1.00 20.24 -5.08
C ARG A 33 2.27 19.90 -4.31
N GLY A 34 2.28 20.02 -2.97
CA GLY A 34 3.46 19.70 -2.15
C GLY A 34 4.69 20.57 -2.44
N THR A 35 4.52 21.85 -2.80
CA THR A 35 5.56 22.77 -3.27
C THR A 35 6.78 22.88 -2.35
N ARG A 36 6.63 22.64 -1.06
CA ARG A 36 7.73 22.62 -0.09
C ARG A 36 8.69 21.43 -0.25
N PHE A 37 8.29 20.38 -0.96
CA PHE A 37 9.13 19.20 -1.18
C PHE A 37 10.01 19.30 -2.44
N GLY A 38 9.71 20.24 -3.37
CA GLY A 38 10.56 20.62 -4.50
C GLY A 38 10.79 19.58 -5.60
N GLY A 39 10.04 18.46 -5.64
CA GLY A 39 10.20 17.39 -6.62
C GLY A 39 9.17 17.42 -7.75
N ALA A 40 9.47 16.70 -8.85
CA ALA A 40 8.55 16.54 -9.99
C ALA A 40 7.32 15.66 -9.64
N VAL A 41 7.44 14.78 -8.63
CA VAL A 41 6.37 13.91 -8.14
C VAL A 41 5.69 14.59 -6.94
N PRO A 42 4.35 14.73 -6.92
CA PRO A 42 3.67 15.24 -5.75
C PRO A 42 3.93 14.36 -4.52
N LYS A 43 4.17 14.98 -3.37
CA LYS A 43 4.68 14.29 -2.16
C LYS A 43 3.84 13.08 -1.73
N GLN A 44 2.52 13.12 -1.89
CA GLN A 44 1.62 12.03 -1.52
C GLN A 44 1.83 10.74 -2.35
N TYR A 45 2.52 10.85 -3.49
CA TYR A 45 2.88 9.71 -4.34
C TYR A 45 4.34 9.28 -4.18
N LEU A 46 5.12 9.93 -3.30
CA LEU A 46 6.48 9.47 -2.98
C LEU A 46 6.41 8.08 -2.35
N THR A 47 7.41 7.26 -2.68
CA THR A 47 7.52 5.90 -2.15
C THR A 47 7.95 5.93 -0.69
N LEU A 48 7.29 5.12 0.12
CA LEU A 48 7.54 4.90 1.53
C LEU A 48 7.41 3.40 1.80
N GLY A 49 8.49 2.72 2.19
CA GLY A 49 8.46 1.28 2.44
C GLY A 49 7.99 0.42 1.27
N GLY A 50 8.23 0.84 0.02
CA GLY A 50 7.84 0.10 -1.19
C GLY A 50 6.44 0.41 -1.74
N ALA A 51 5.66 1.29 -1.11
CA ALA A 51 4.37 1.76 -1.61
C ALA A 51 4.28 3.29 -1.57
N SER A 52 3.33 3.90 -2.27
CA SER A 52 3.17 5.35 -2.17
C SER A 52 2.62 5.75 -0.79
N MET A 53 2.99 6.93 -0.30
CA MET A 53 2.49 7.48 0.97
C MET A 53 0.97 7.53 0.99
N LEU A 54 0.33 7.92 -0.13
CA LEU A 54 -1.13 7.91 -0.27
C LEU A 54 -1.71 6.50 -0.09
N ARG A 55 -1.04 5.46 -0.63
CA ARG A 55 -1.49 4.08 -0.45
C ARG A 55 -1.56 3.69 1.02
N HIS A 56 -0.56 4.06 1.82
CA HIS A 56 -0.56 3.75 3.26
C HIS A 56 -1.74 4.42 3.97
N ALA A 57 -1.98 5.72 3.71
CA ALA A 57 -3.11 6.44 4.31
C ALA A 57 -4.46 5.84 3.90
N VAL A 58 -4.66 5.56 2.60
CA VAL A 58 -5.91 5.01 2.08
C VAL A 58 -6.12 3.58 2.56
N ALA A 59 -5.09 2.72 2.53
CA ALA A 59 -5.18 1.33 2.97
C ALA A 59 -5.54 1.22 4.46
N ALA A 60 -4.94 2.07 5.30
CA ALA A 60 -5.24 2.09 6.73
C ALA A 60 -6.71 2.44 7.02
N LEU A 61 -7.29 3.39 6.27
CA LEU A 61 -8.70 3.77 6.40
C LEU A 61 -9.65 2.76 5.76
N ALA A 62 -9.32 2.24 4.58
CA ALA A 62 -10.14 1.24 3.88
C ALA A 62 -10.15 -0.13 4.59
N GLY A 63 -9.10 -0.44 5.35
CA GLY A 63 -9.02 -1.63 6.20
C GLY A 63 -9.72 -1.51 7.55
N GLN A 64 -10.24 -0.32 7.91
CA GLN A 64 -10.92 -0.09 9.19
C GLN A 64 -12.38 -0.59 9.11
N PRO A 65 -12.79 -1.57 9.95
CA PRO A 65 -14.12 -2.18 9.87
C PRO A 65 -15.29 -1.20 10.07
N ARG A 66 -15.06 -0.10 10.79
CA ARG A 66 -16.08 0.92 11.08
C ARG A 66 -16.23 1.97 9.97
N ILE A 67 -15.36 1.95 8.95
CA ILE A 67 -15.45 2.84 7.79
C ILE A 67 -16.18 2.13 6.66
N SER A 68 -17.28 2.71 6.21
CA SER A 68 -18.13 2.17 5.15
C SER A 68 -17.43 2.22 3.79
N ASP A 69 -16.81 3.36 3.46
CA ASP A 69 -16.02 3.52 2.23
C ASP A 69 -15.07 4.72 2.33
N VAL A 70 -14.12 4.81 1.38
CA VAL A 70 -13.10 5.87 1.32
C VAL A 70 -13.20 6.61 0.00
N LEU A 71 -13.40 7.93 0.06
CA LEU A 71 -13.32 8.83 -1.08
C LEU A 71 -11.99 9.59 -1.05
N VAL A 72 -11.36 9.75 -2.21
CA VAL A 72 -10.11 10.52 -2.32
C VAL A 72 -10.28 11.70 -3.26
N THR A 73 -9.89 12.91 -2.81
CA THR A 73 -9.80 14.05 -3.72
C THR A 73 -8.38 14.15 -4.28
N ILE A 74 -8.27 14.21 -5.60
CA ILE A 74 -7.00 14.26 -6.33
C ILE A 74 -7.00 15.41 -7.33
N ARG A 75 -5.84 15.78 -7.85
CA ARG A 75 -5.77 16.60 -9.05
C ARG A 75 -6.05 15.73 -10.27
N PRO A 76 -6.79 16.19 -11.28
CA PRO A 76 -7.08 15.43 -12.49
C PRO A 76 -5.82 14.87 -13.17
N GLU A 77 -4.75 15.67 -13.22
CA GLU A 77 -3.46 15.29 -13.79
C GLU A 77 -2.74 14.17 -13.04
N ASP A 78 -3.06 13.94 -11.77
CA ASP A 78 -2.47 12.89 -10.93
C ASP A 78 -3.19 11.54 -11.07
N ARG A 79 -4.22 11.43 -11.92
CA ARG A 79 -5.08 10.25 -12.07
C ARG A 79 -4.27 8.95 -12.24
N GLY A 80 -3.28 8.92 -13.11
CA GLY A 80 -2.48 7.72 -13.34
C GLY A 80 -1.62 7.30 -12.12
N MET A 81 -1.16 8.26 -11.32
CA MET A 81 -0.45 7.98 -10.06
C MET A 81 -1.41 7.45 -8.99
N TYR A 82 -2.59 8.04 -8.91
CA TYR A 82 -3.66 7.60 -8.01
C TYR A 82 -4.09 6.15 -8.31
N ASP A 83 -4.38 5.84 -9.57
CA ASP A 83 -4.84 4.50 -9.96
C ASP A 83 -3.80 3.43 -9.56
N ARG A 84 -2.50 3.70 -9.75
CA ARG A 84 -1.43 2.81 -9.27
C ARG A 84 -1.39 2.71 -7.74
N ALA A 85 -1.62 3.82 -7.04
CA ALA A 85 -1.58 3.84 -5.57
C ALA A 85 -2.68 2.99 -4.93
N VAL A 86 -3.86 2.92 -5.55
CA VAL A 86 -5.03 2.24 -4.96
C VAL A 86 -5.31 0.85 -5.54
N VAL A 87 -4.44 0.32 -6.41
CA VAL A 87 -4.61 -1.03 -6.96
C VAL A 87 -4.86 -2.04 -5.85
N GLY A 88 -5.97 -2.80 -5.98
CA GLY A 88 -6.38 -3.82 -5.01
C GLY A 88 -6.98 -3.28 -3.70
N LEU A 89 -7.13 -1.97 -3.56
CA LEU A 89 -7.88 -1.37 -2.45
C LEU A 89 -9.34 -1.13 -2.87
N ARG A 90 -10.24 -1.32 -1.91
CA ARG A 90 -11.64 -0.97 -2.09
C ARG A 90 -11.82 0.49 -1.74
N VAL A 91 -12.08 1.32 -2.73
CA VAL A 91 -12.26 2.77 -2.61
C VAL A 91 -13.27 3.27 -3.63
N MET A 92 -13.93 4.37 -3.33
CA MET A 92 -14.82 5.06 -4.25
C MET A 92 -14.04 5.67 -5.43
N PRO A 93 -14.69 5.91 -6.59
CA PRO A 93 -14.07 6.70 -7.67
C PRO A 93 -13.58 8.05 -7.13
N PRO A 94 -12.35 8.48 -7.48
CA PRO A 94 -11.79 9.73 -6.97
C PRO A 94 -12.50 10.95 -7.55
N VAL A 95 -12.50 12.04 -6.79
CA VAL A 95 -13.10 13.32 -7.16
C VAL A 95 -12.00 14.37 -7.40
N ALA A 96 -12.21 15.24 -8.36
CA ALA A 96 -11.32 16.36 -8.59
C ALA A 96 -11.31 17.32 -7.38
N GLY A 97 -10.12 17.60 -6.84
CA GLY A 97 -9.94 18.61 -5.81
C GLY A 97 -10.00 20.02 -6.36
N GLY A 98 -10.13 21.00 -5.46
CA GLY A 98 -10.14 22.42 -5.79
C GLY A 98 -8.75 23.07 -5.74
N LEU A 99 -8.74 24.40 -5.84
CA LEU A 99 -7.50 25.21 -5.84
C LEU A 99 -6.80 25.19 -4.47
N THR A 100 -7.59 25.09 -3.39
CA THR A 100 -7.10 25.04 -2.01
C THR A 100 -7.42 23.71 -1.36
N ARG A 101 -6.80 23.41 -0.19
CA ARG A 101 -7.15 22.24 0.62
C ARG A 101 -8.63 22.31 1.05
N GLN A 102 -9.07 23.50 1.47
CA GLN A 102 -10.47 23.75 1.88
C GLN A 102 -11.44 23.48 0.74
N ASP A 103 -11.17 23.94 -0.49
CA ASP A 103 -12.01 23.63 -1.65
C ASP A 103 -12.03 22.14 -1.97
N SER A 104 -10.88 21.47 -1.85
CA SER A 104 -10.79 20.03 -2.09
C SER A 104 -11.63 19.23 -1.09
N VAL A 105 -11.64 19.62 0.20
CA VAL A 105 -12.51 19.03 1.21
C VAL A 105 -13.98 19.29 0.88
N ARG A 106 -14.37 20.53 0.60
CA ARG A 106 -15.75 20.90 0.26
C ARG A 106 -16.28 20.07 -0.93
N LEU A 107 -15.50 19.98 -2.02
CA LEU A 107 -15.88 19.18 -3.19
C LEU A 107 -16.02 17.70 -2.87
N GLY A 108 -15.15 17.17 -2.03
CA GLY A 108 -15.23 15.79 -1.55
C GLY A 108 -16.49 15.56 -0.70
N LEU A 109 -16.82 16.47 0.21
CA LEU A 109 -18.06 16.40 1.01
C LEU A 109 -19.31 16.49 0.12
N GLU A 110 -19.33 17.39 -0.85
CA GLU A 110 -20.44 17.47 -1.80
C GLU A 110 -20.63 16.19 -2.61
N ALA A 111 -19.53 15.54 -3.02
CA ALA A 111 -19.56 14.26 -3.71
C ALA A 111 -20.07 13.09 -2.85
N LEU A 112 -19.91 13.18 -1.53
CA LEU A 112 -20.45 12.19 -0.59
C LEU A 112 -21.96 12.36 -0.30
N THR A 113 -22.57 13.49 -0.62
CA THR A 113 -23.98 13.79 -0.31
C THR A 113 -24.98 12.71 -0.80
N PRO A 114 -24.84 12.12 -2.01
CA PRO A 114 -25.75 11.07 -2.47
C PRO A 114 -25.75 9.80 -1.64
N TYR A 115 -24.64 9.54 -0.92
CA TYR A 115 -24.44 8.35 -0.07
C TYR A 115 -24.98 8.52 1.35
N ARG A 116 -25.45 9.74 1.70
CA ARG A 116 -26.05 10.08 3.01
C ARG A 116 -25.22 9.60 4.20
N PRO A 117 -23.93 9.96 4.29
CA PRO A 117 -23.15 9.62 5.46
C PRO A 117 -23.74 10.30 6.70
N GLU A 118 -23.70 9.62 7.84
CA GLU A 118 -24.00 10.26 9.12
C GLU A 118 -22.75 10.96 9.66
N ARG A 119 -21.57 10.32 9.45
CA ARG A 119 -20.28 10.80 9.94
C ARG A 119 -19.24 10.77 8.83
N VAL A 120 -18.32 11.72 8.89
CA VAL A 120 -17.19 11.78 7.97
C VAL A 120 -15.89 12.00 8.73
N LEU A 121 -14.85 11.28 8.30
CA LEU A 121 -13.48 11.46 8.75
C LEU A 121 -12.70 12.14 7.63
N ILE A 122 -12.17 13.35 7.88
CA ILE A 122 -11.35 14.08 6.91
C ILE A 122 -9.89 13.86 7.22
N HIS A 123 -9.12 13.33 6.28
CA HIS A 123 -7.74 12.92 6.49
C HIS A 123 -6.78 13.48 5.43
N ASP A 124 -5.60 13.92 5.88
CA ASP A 124 -4.54 14.37 4.98
C ASP A 124 -3.82 13.16 4.34
N GLY A 125 -3.78 13.06 3.01
CA GLY A 125 -3.03 12.03 2.29
C GLY A 125 -1.50 12.07 2.51
N ALA A 126 -1.01 13.05 3.26
CA ALA A 126 0.37 13.19 3.70
C ALA A 126 0.62 12.63 5.12
N ARG A 127 -0.35 11.95 5.74
CA ARG A 127 -0.22 11.21 7.00
C ARG A 127 -0.41 9.72 6.74
N PRO A 128 0.67 8.97 6.50
CA PRO A 128 0.54 7.58 6.05
C PRO A 128 0.07 6.61 7.14
N PHE A 129 0.05 6.99 8.41
CA PHE A 129 -0.11 6.05 9.53
C PHE A 129 -1.27 6.34 10.49
N PRO A 130 -2.51 6.59 10.04
CA PRO A 130 -3.65 6.62 10.93
C PRO A 130 -3.93 5.19 11.43
N ASN A 131 -3.53 4.88 12.67
CA ASN A 131 -3.74 3.54 13.23
C ASN A 131 -5.21 3.33 13.65
N THR A 132 -5.62 2.06 13.74
CA THR A 132 -6.98 1.66 14.09
C THR A 132 -7.47 2.31 15.37
N SER A 133 -6.66 2.31 16.44
CA SER A 133 -7.08 2.85 17.73
C SER A 133 -7.30 4.37 17.71
N LEU A 134 -6.56 5.11 16.87
CA LEU A 134 -6.80 6.54 16.66
C LEU A 134 -8.13 6.77 15.93
N VAL A 135 -8.37 6.01 14.87
CA VAL A 135 -9.62 6.10 14.10
C VAL A 135 -10.82 5.77 14.98
N ASP A 136 -10.73 4.71 15.80
CA ASP A 136 -11.78 4.32 16.75
C ASP A 136 -12.06 5.44 17.76
N ARG A 137 -11.03 6.04 18.37
CA ARG A 137 -11.22 7.16 19.30
C ARG A 137 -11.91 8.36 18.64
N VAL A 138 -11.61 8.66 17.38
CA VAL A 138 -12.28 9.73 16.64
C VAL A 138 -13.75 9.39 16.43
N ILE A 139 -14.08 8.16 16.00
CA ILE A 139 -15.46 7.74 15.76
C ILE A 139 -16.26 7.72 17.07
N ASP A 140 -15.70 7.18 18.17
CA ASP A 140 -16.34 7.16 19.49
C ASP A 140 -16.56 8.57 20.05
N GLY A 141 -15.65 9.49 19.75
CA GLY A 141 -15.81 10.89 20.14
C GLY A 141 -17.02 11.56 19.51
N LEU A 142 -17.43 11.14 18.30
CA LEU A 142 -18.60 11.68 17.60
C LEU A 142 -19.94 11.29 18.25
N ASP A 143 -19.95 10.33 19.17
CA ASP A 143 -21.13 10.08 20.03
C ASP A 143 -21.33 11.17 21.08
N ARG A 144 -20.30 11.99 21.35
CA ARG A 144 -20.27 13.01 22.41
C ARG A 144 -20.24 14.46 21.87
N ALA A 145 -19.79 14.64 20.64
CA ALA A 145 -19.64 15.98 20.04
C ALA A 145 -19.77 15.94 18.52
N PRO A 146 -20.27 17.01 17.86
CA PRO A 146 -20.45 17.06 16.42
C PRO A 146 -19.13 17.18 15.64
N ALA A 147 -18.03 17.46 16.33
CA ALA A 147 -16.67 17.55 15.78
C ALA A 147 -15.66 16.96 16.77
N VAL A 148 -14.70 16.18 16.28
CA VAL A 148 -13.67 15.51 17.11
C VAL A 148 -12.32 15.63 16.44
N ILE A 149 -11.34 16.17 17.18
CA ILE A 149 -10.02 16.50 16.66
C ILE A 149 -8.96 15.77 17.49
N PRO A 150 -8.18 14.85 16.91
CA PRO A 150 -7.03 14.27 17.58
C PRO A 150 -5.91 15.30 17.70
N CYS A 151 -5.41 15.47 18.92
CA CYS A 151 -4.36 16.44 19.21
C CYS A 151 -3.26 15.82 20.08
N LEU A 152 -2.06 16.37 19.97
CA LEU A 152 -0.92 16.05 20.85
C LEU A 152 -0.47 17.29 21.61
N ARG A 153 -0.18 17.13 22.89
CA ARG A 153 0.40 18.22 23.72
C ARG A 153 1.77 18.61 23.17
N LEU A 154 2.07 19.92 23.17
CA LEU A 154 3.41 20.38 22.88
C LEU A 154 4.36 20.04 24.04
N ARG A 155 5.49 19.39 23.72
CA ARG A 155 6.52 19.00 24.70
C ARG A 155 7.65 19.99 24.77
N ASP A 156 8.00 20.65 23.63
CA ASP A 156 9.10 21.60 23.53
C ASP A 156 8.69 22.98 23.98
N THR A 157 9.67 23.80 24.39
CA THR A 157 9.45 25.21 24.70
C THR A 157 9.15 25.99 23.42
N ILE A 158 8.01 26.66 23.37
CA ILE A 158 7.55 27.43 22.21
C ILE A 158 8.08 28.87 22.29
N LYS A 159 8.76 29.29 21.23
CA LYS A 159 9.25 30.66 21.06
C LYS A 159 8.49 31.37 19.96
N ARG A 160 8.04 32.61 20.22
CA ARG A 160 7.62 33.51 19.16
C ARG A 160 8.85 34.19 18.61
N VAL A 161 9.06 34.05 17.28
CA VAL A 161 10.21 34.63 16.58
C VAL A 161 9.69 35.64 15.54
N GLU A 162 10.30 36.80 15.47
CA GLU A 162 10.05 37.85 14.47
C GLU A 162 11.41 38.34 13.98
N ASP A 163 11.59 38.42 12.66
CA ASP A 163 12.84 38.87 12.01
C ASP A 163 14.09 38.09 12.50
N GLY A 164 13.95 36.77 12.71
CA GLY A 164 15.05 35.91 13.18
C GLY A 164 15.38 36.04 14.68
N ALA A 165 14.72 36.90 15.43
CA ALA A 165 14.95 37.14 16.86
C ALA A 165 13.80 36.58 17.71
N ILE A 166 14.16 35.95 18.86
CA ILE A 166 13.17 35.48 19.86
C ILE A 166 12.53 36.72 20.51
N ARG A 167 11.21 36.86 20.41
CA ARG A 167 10.42 37.94 21.03
C ARG A 167 9.77 37.54 22.33
N ALA A 168 9.34 36.27 22.44
CA ALA A 168 8.68 35.77 23.64
C ALA A 168 8.81 34.25 23.75
N THR A 169 8.70 33.75 24.99
CA THR A 169 8.38 32.35 25.27
C THR A 169 6.87 32.25 25.46
N ILE A 170 6.23 31.36 24.73
CA ILE A 170 4.78 31.14 24.81
C ILE A 170 4.51 30.04 25.82
N ASP A 171 3.55 30.24 26.71
CA ASP A 171 3.07 29.19 27.59
C ASP A 171 2.43 28.08 26.74
N ARG A 172 2.99 26.89 26.86
CA ARG A 172 2.53 25.68 26.10
C ARG A 172 1.48 24.87 26.81
N SER A 173 1.12 25.20 28.05
CA SER A 173 0.22 24.37 28.88
C SER A 173 -1.13 24.08 28.21
N ALA A 174 -1.64 25.06 27.45
CA ALA A 174 -2.89 24.97 26.69
C ALA A 174 -2.68 24.79 25.16
N LEU A 175 -1.45 24.56 24.69
CA LEU A 175 -1.17 24.44 23.26
C LEU A 175 -1.04 22.97 22.85
N TRP A 176 -1.71 22.62 21.76
CA TRP A 176 -1.75 21.27 21.19
C TRP A 176 -1.52 21.30 19.70
N ARG A 177 -0.95 20.23 19.15
CA ARG A 177 -0.80 20.00 17.70
C ARG A 177 -1.98 19.21 17.18
N ALA A 178 -2.81 19.78 16.34
CA ALA A 178 -3.92 19.07 15.70
C ALA A 178 -3.40 18.07 14.65
N GLN A 179 -4.06 16.92 14.59
CA GLN A 179 -3.81 15.87 13.61
C GLN A 179 -5.07 15.57 12.80
N THR A 180 -4.95 14.68 11.83
CA THR A 180 -6.07 14.05 11.12
C THR A 180 -5.94 12.52 11.24
N PRO A 181 -7.04 11.72 11.17
CA PRO A 181 -8.37 12.11 10.71
C PRO A 181 -9.10 12.99 11.71
N GLN A 182 -9.73 14.07 11.24
CA GLN A 182 -10.67 14.89 11.99
C GLN A 182 -12.07 14.36 11.72
N GLY A 183 -12.84 14.07 12.76
CA GLY A 183 -14.18 13.49 12.67
C GLY A 183 -15.27 14.54 12.80
N PHE A 184 -16.35 14.39 12.02
CA PHE A 184 -17.46 15.32 12.03
C PHE A 184 -18.81 14.63 11.78
N HIS A 185 -19.90 15.17 12.33
CA HIS A 185 -21.23 14.93 11.82
C HIS A 185 -21.31 15.54 10.41
N PHE A 186 -21.74 14.74 9.44
CA PHE A 186 -21.61 15.07 8.02
C PHE A 186 -22.32 16.37 7.63
N ASP A 187 -23.60 16.50 7.95
CA ASP A 187 -24.39 17.67 7.55
C ASP A 187 -23.86 18.97 8.17
N ALA A 188 -23.38 18.90 9.41
CA ALA A 188 -22.83 20.05 10.12
C ALA A 188 -21.55 20.56 9.46
N ILE A 189 -20.61 19.68 9.12
CA ILE A 189 -19.34 20.09 8.50
C ILE A 189 -19.54 20.50 7.03
N LEU A 190 -20.45 19.87 6.30
CA LEU A 190 -20.78 20.28 4.94
C LEU A 190 -21.36 21.69 4.92
N ALA A 191 -22.31 21.99 5.83
CA ALA A 191 -22.86 23.33 5.97
C ALA A 191 -21.79 24.36 6.35
N ALA A 192 -20.89 24.01 7.27
CA ALA A 192 -19.78 24.86 7.68
C ALA A 192 -18.82 25.16 6.52
N HIS A 193 -18.45 24.17 5.71
CA HIS A 193 -17.61 24.37 4.52
C HIS A 193 -18.27 25.25 3.47
N ARG A 194 -19.57 25.11 3.25
CA ARG A 194 -20.34 25.97 2.34
C ARG A 194 -20.40 27.44 2.82
N ALA A 195 -20.59 27.63 4.11
CA ALA A 195 -20.60 28.98 4.71
C ALA A 195 -19.21 29.62 4.74
N ALA A 196 -18.15 28.85 4.70
CA ALA A 196 -16.76 29.32 4.71
C ALA A 196 -16.19 29.62 3.31
N ILE A 197 -17.01 29.56 2.23
CA ILE A 197 -16.55 29.90 0.86
C ILE A 197 -16.03 31.35 0.86
N GLY A 198 -14.85 31.56 0.27
CA GLY A 198 -14.18 32.87 0.20
C GLY A 198 -13.39 33.23 1.48
N ARG A 199 -13.45 32.43 2.55
CA ARG A 199 -12.59 32.59 3.74
C ARG A 199 -11.38 31.67 3.62
N THR A 200 -10.25 32.07 4.21
CA THR A 200 -9.03 31.24 4.32
C THR A 200 -8.90 30.75 5.76
N LEU A 201 -9.14 29.47 5.97
CA LEU A 201 -9.01 28.81 7.27
C LEU A 201 -7.98 27.68 7.18
N THR A 202 -7.31 27.38 8.29
CA THR A 202 -6.10 26.53 8.31
C THR A 202 -6.39 25.05 8.16
N ASP A 203 -7.49 24.58 8.77
CA ASP A 203 -7.93 23.18 8.75
C ASP A 203 -9.46 23.07 8.94
N ASP A 204 -9.97 21.83 9.00
CA ASP A 204 -11.41 21.59 9.10
C ASP A 204 -11.93 21.88 10.53
N ALA A 205 -11.04 21.80 11.54
CA ALA A 205 -11.35 22.23 12.91
C ALA A 205 -11.66 23.71 12.97
N ALA A 206 -10.81 24.54 12.34
CA ALA A 206 -11.04 25.99 12.29
C ALA A 206 -12.33 26.36 11.54
N ILE A 207 -12.73 25.58 10.54
CA ILE A 207 -14.02 25.76 9.84
C ILE A 207 -15.18 25.40 10.76
N ALA A 208 -15.07 24.30 11.51
CA ALA A 208 -16.06 23.90 12.50
C ALA A 208 -16.22 24.92 13.62
N GLU A 209 -15.12 25.45 14.16
CA GLU A 209 -15.09 26.52 15.15
C GLU A 209 -15.78 27.79 14.64
N ALA A 210 -15.45 28.21 13.42
CA ALA A 210 -16.06 29.38 12.80
C ALA A 210 -17.56 29.24 12.54
N ALA A 211 -18.07 28.01 12.46
CA ALA A 211 -19.49 27.68 12.33
C ALA A 211 -20.18 27.48 13.69
N GLY A 212 -19.46 27.67 14.83
CA GLY A 212 -19.99 27.48 16.16
C GLY A 212 -20.08 26.05 16.63
N LEU A 213 -19.51 25.09 15.89
CA LEU A 213 -19.35 23.73 16.37
C LEU A 213 -18.23 23.72 17.41
N ALA A 214 -18.45 23.13 18.58
CA ALA A 214 -17.46 23.02 19.64
C ALA A 214 -16.66 21.71 19.48
N PRO A 215 -15.47 21.70 18.83
CA PRO A 215 -14.71 20.50 18.60
C PRO A 215 -14.21 19.87 19.89
N LEU A 216 -14.47 18.58 20.09
CA LEU A 216 -13.91 17.79 21.18
C LEU A 216 -12.47 17.38 20.85
N VAL A 217 -11.54 17.67 21.75
CA VAL A 217 -10.16 17.21 21.64
C VAL A 217 -10.05 15.79 22.21
N ILE A 218 -9.41 14.91 21.43
CA ILE A 218 -9.01 13.57 21.88
C ILE A 218 -7.51 13.40 21.75
N GLU A 219 -6.94 12.39 22.42
CA GLU A 219 -5.52 12.09 22.31
C GLU A 219 -5.16 11.57 20.90
N GLY A 220 -4.17 12.20 20.27
CA GLY A 220 -3.60 11.82 19.00
C GLY A 220 -2.65 10.63 19.08
N SER A 221 -1.76 10.51 18.09
CA SER A 221 -0.71 9.49 18.05
C SER A 221 0.57 10.10 17.51
N GLU A 222 1.71 9.90 18.20
CA GLU A 222 3.02 10.39 17.73
C GLU A 222 3.40 9.72 16.39
N ASP A 223 3.02 8.46 16.19
CA ASP A 223 3.26 7.75 14.92
C ASP A 223 2.47 8.32 13.73
N ASN A 224 1.40 9.06 13.99
CA ASN A 224 0.56 9.67 12.94
C ASN A 224 1.17 11.00 12.46
N LEU A 225 2.45 10.94 12.13
CA LEU A 225 3.21 12.10 11.65
C LEU A 225 2.70 12.60 10.29
N LYS A 226 2.86 13.90 10.04
CA LYS A 226 2.58 14.52 8.74
C LYS A 226 3.89 14.70 7.99
N VAL A 227 4.04 14.03 6.85
CA VAL A 227 5.23 14.17 6.01
C VAL A 227 5.15 15.48 5.23
N THR A 228 6.02 16.43 5.58
CA THR A 228 6.09 17.77 4.98
C THR A 228 7.49 18.12 4.45
N THR A 229 8.53 17.47 4.97
CA THR A 229 9.93 17.64 4.63
C THR A 229 10.60 16.31 4.31
N ALA A 230 11.84 16.32 3.82
CA ALA A 230 12.63 15.10 3.58
C ALA A 230 12.96 14.38 4.89
N GLU A 231 13.17 15.13 5.97
CA GLU A 231 13.42 14.58 7.31
C GLU A 231 12.19 13.83 7.82
N ASP A 232 10.97 14.36 7.60
CA ASP A 232 9.73 13.68 7.95
C ASP A 232 9.60 12.35 7.18
N LEU A 233 10.02 12.33 5.90
CA LEU A 233 10.00 11.11 5.08
C LEU A 233 10.98 10.09 5.63
N ALA A 234 12.19 10.48 6.01
CA ALA A 234 13.16 9.60 6.64
C ALA A 234 12.63 9.02 7.98
N ALA A 235 11.99 9.85 8.80
CA ALA A 235 11.34 9.40 10.03
C ALA A 235 10.21 8.39 9.75
N ALA A 236 9.40 8.62 8.70
CA ALA A 236 8.36 7.68 8.28
C ALA A 236 8.94 6.35 7.79
N GLU A 237 10.09 6.35 7.08
CA GLU A 237 10.79 5.12 6.66
C GLU A 237 11.26 4.30 7.87
N ILE A 238 11.79 4.94 8.91
CA ILE A 238 12.19 4.26 10.16
C ILE A 238 10.97 3.63 10.83
N LEU A 239 9.84 4.36 10.91
CA LEU A 239 8.61 3.84 11.50
C LEU A 239 8.07 2.60 10.77
N ILE A 240 8.08 2.63 9.44
CA ILE A 240 7.57 1.47 8.66
C ILE A 240 8.52 0.29 8.75
N ALA A 241 9.84 0.54 8.75
CA ALA A 241 10.85 -0.50 8.95
C ALA A 241 10.73 -1.16 10.33
N ALA A 242 10.47 -0.38 11.37
CA ALA A 242 10.23 -0.89 12.72
C ALA A 242 8.95 -1.75 12.82
N ARG A 243 7.91 -1.40 12.07
CA ARG A 243 6.64 -2.17 12.01
C ARG A 243 6.77 -3.47 11.19
N GLN A 244 7.76 -3.56 10.28
CA GLN A 244 8.06 -4.76 9.49
C GLN A 244 9.12 -5.63 10.19
N GLY A 245 9.06 -5.76 11.51
CA GLY A 245 10.14 -6.21 12.37
C GLY A 245 10.48 -7.71 12.32
N ASP A 246 9.61 -8.60 11.82
CA ASP A 246 9.89 -10.04 11.75
C ASP A 246 10.53 -10.37 10.40
N VAL A 247 11.86 -10.53 10.39
CA VAL A 247 12.61 -10.93 9.18
C VAL A 247 12.65 -12.46 9.12
N ARG A 248 12.03 -13.01 8.09
CA ARG A 248 11.98 -14.45 7.82
C ARG A 248 12.73 -14.80 6.55
N VAL A 249 13.38 -15.95 6.58
CA VAL A 249 14.10 -16.50 5.43
C VAL A 249 13.49 -17.85 5.10
N GLY A 250 13.20 -18.06 3.82
CA GLY A 250 12.79 -19.35 3.28
C GLY A 250 13.75 -19.81 2.19
N GLN A 251 13.88 -21.10 2.06
CA GLN A 251 14.67 -21.76 1.03
C GLN A 251 13.76 -22.62 0.17
N GLY A 252 14.03 -22.65 -1.15
CA GLY A 252 13.39 -23.54 -2.10
C GLY A 252 14.42 -24.25 -2.96
N PHE A 253 14.10 -25.47 -3.34
CA PHE A 253 14.92 -26.29 -4.24
C PHE A 253 14.00 -27.07 -5.16
N ASP A 254 14.29 -27.02 -6.46
CA ASP A 254 13.52 -27.78 -7.45
C ASP A 254 14.43 -28.38 -8.52
N VAL A 255 13.98 -29.47 -9.12
CA VAL A 255 14.69 -30.22 -10.17
C VAL A 255 13.72 -30.69 -11.22
N HIS A 256 14.07 -30.44 -12.49
CA HIS A 256 13.35 -30.97 -13.63
C HIS A 256 14.27 -31.73 -14.56
N ALA A 257 13.85 -32.94 -14.94
CA ALA A 257 14.55 -33.76 -15.94
C ALA A 257 14.34 -33.16 -17.33
N PHE A 258 15.30 -33.39 -18.24
CA PHE A 258 15.11 -33.09 -19.65
C PHE A 258 14.15 -34.07 -20.32
N GLY A 259 13.30 -33.54 -21.18
CA GLY A 259 12.37 -34.24 -22.06
C GLY A 259 12.45 -33.76 -23.50
N PRO A 260 11.61 -34.29 -24.39
CA PRO A 260 11.55 -33.82 -25.78
C PRO A 260 11.13 -32.36 -25.88
N GLY A 261 11.80 -31.62 -26.77
CA GLY A 261 11.46 -30.21 -27.04
C GLY A 261 12.61 -29.43 -27.65
N ARG A 262 12.45 -28.11 -27.77
CA ARG A 262 13.41 -27.23 -28.45
C ARG A 262 13.77 -25.97 -27.66
N HIS A 263 13.28 -25.85 -26.43
CA HIS A 263 13.57 -24.74 -25.53
C HIS A 263 13.40 -25.18 -24.07
N VAL A 264 14.05 -24.51 -23.18
CA VAL A 264 13.78 -24.58 -21.73
C VAL A 264 13.28 -23.23 -21.25
N ARG A 265 12.42 -23.23 -20.23
CA ARG A 265 11.97 -22.03 -19.55
C ARG A 265 12.65 -21.94 -18.19
N ILE A 266 13.29 -20.78 -17.89
CA ILE A 266 14.01 -20.55 -16.63
C ILE A 266 13.73 -19.13 -16.17
N CYS A 267 13.22 -18.94 -14.97
CA CYS A 267 12.85 -17.63 -14.40
C CYS A 267 11.96 -16.79 -15.33
N GLY A 268 11.00 -17.45 -16.01
CA GLY A 268 10.04 -16.84 -16.93
C GLY A 268 10.61 -16.50 -18.32
N ILE A 269 11.86 -16.85 -18.62
CA ILE A 269 12.52 -16.60 -19.90
C ILE A 269 12.69 -17.90 -20.68
N GLU A 270 12.26 -17.87 -21.93
CA GLU A 270 12.45 -18.99 -22.86
C GLU A 270 13.87 -18.94 -23.47
N ILE A 271 14.59 -20.05 -23.36
CA ILE A 271 15.97 -20.19 -23.85
C ILE A 271 16.03 -21.32 -24.86
N PRO A 272 16.53 -21.09 -26.08
CA PRO A 272 16.74 -22.14 -27.07
C PRO A 272 17.62 -23.28 -26.53
N HIS A 273 17.14 -24.52 -26.71
CA HIS A 273 17.83 -25.71 -26.25
C HIS A 273 17.37 -26.89 -27.14
N ASP A 274 18.14 -27.96 -27.19
CA ASP A 274 17.79 -29.17 -27.98
C ASP A 274 16.82 -30.12 -27.26
N ARG A 275 16.46 -29.81 -25.99
CA ARG A 275 15.48 -30.51 -25.14
C ARG A 275 14.65 -29.50 -24.35
N SER A 276 13.49 -29.91 -23.87
CA SER A 276 12.69 -29.13 -22.91
C SER A 276 12.81 -29.74 -21.50
N LEU A 277 12.32 -29.01 -20.48
CA LEU A 277 12.15 -29.58 -19.16
C LEU A 277 10.79 -30.31 -19.05
N ALA A 278 10.79 -31.45 -18.40
CA ALA A 278 9.59 -32.27 -18.15
C ALA A 278 8.95 -31.84 -16.83
N GLY A 279 7.65 -31.57 -16.83
CA GLY A 279 6.90 -31.18 -15.64
C GLY A 279 5.40 -31.10 -15.88
N HIS A 280 4.62 -30.90 -14.83
CA HIS A 280 3.16 -30.77 -14.91
C HIS A 280 2.71 -29.38 -15.38
N SER A 281 3.52 -28.34 -15.10
CA SER A 281 3.33 -26.95 -15.55
C SER A 281 4.20 -26.66 -16.78
N ASP A 282 4.64 -25.40 -16.95
CA ASP A 282 5.66 -25.04 -17.93
C ASP A 282 7.10 -25.44 -17.52
N ALA A 283 7.24 -26.15 -16.38
CA ALA A 283 8.46 -26.71 -15.83
C ALA A 283 9.58 -25.66 -15.58
N ASP A 284 9.22 -24.43 -15.22
CA ASP A 284 10.19 -23.39 -14.87
C ASP A 284 10.79 -23.65 -13.47
N VAL A 285 11.90 -24.37 -13.45
CA VAL A 285 12.60 -24.78 -12.23
C VAL A 285 13.01 -23.60 -11.35
N GLY A 286 13.34 -22.43 -11.94
CA GLY A 286 13.73 -21.23 -11.21
C GLY A 286 12.55 -20.57 -10.49
N LEU A 287 11.41 -20.47 -11.16
CA LEU A 287 10.19 -19.91 -10.55
C LEU A 287 9.59 -20.85 -9.50
N HIS A 288 9.69 -22.19 -9.68
CA HIS A 288 9.26 -23.16 -8.67
C HIS A 288 10.10 -23.04 -7.39
N ALA A 289 11.43 -23.03 -7.51
CA ALA A 289 12.31 -22.87 -6.36
C ALA A 289 12.07 -21.53 -5.64
N LEU A 290 11.84 -20.44 -6.39
CA LEU A 290 11.48 -19.14 -5.81
C LEU A 290 10.12 -19.17 -5.12
N THR A 291 9.14 -19.88 -5.67
CA THR A 291 7.81 -20.02 -5.06
C THR A 291 7.92 -20.72 -3.70
N ASP A 292 8.64 -21.84 -3.63
CA ASP A 292 8.87 -22.57 -2.38
C ASP A 292 9.64 -21.74 -1.36
N ALA A 293 10.65 -20.98 -1.81
CA ALA A 293 11.39 -20.09 -0.93
C ALA A 293 10.49 -19.03 -0.29
N VAL A 294 9.59 -18.42 -1.06
CA VAL A 294 8.66 -17.39 -0.56
C VAL A 294 7.60 -18.00 0.35
N LEU A 295 6.98 -19.13 -0.04
CA LEU A 295 6.00 -19.85 0.79
C LEU A 295 6.62 -20.33 2.10
N GLY A 296 7.81 -20.91 2.05
CA GLY A 296 8.55 -21.37 3.22
C GLY A 296 8.88 -20.24 4.20
N ALA A 297 9.25 -19.04 3.70
CA ALA A 297 9.53 -17.88 4.53
C ALA A 297 8.32 -17.45 5.39
N ILE A 298 7.10 -17.65 4.90
CA ILE A 298 5.87 -17.28 5.62
C ILE A 298 5.17 -18.45 6.30
N GLY A 299 5.80 -19.65 6.31
CA GLY A 299 5.23 -20.85 6.90
C GLY A 299 3.97 -21.35 6.20
N ALA A 300 3.86 -21.15 4.88
CA ALA A 300 2.68 -21.52 4.10
C ALA A 300 2.79 -22.87 3.36
N GLY A 301 3.79 -23.69 3.69
CA GLY A 301 4.04 -24.96 3.00
C GLY A 301 4.85 -24.77 1.71
N ASP A 302 4.55 -25.54 0.70
CA ASP A 302 5.23 -25.60 -0.59
C ASP A 302 4.26 -25.45 -1.79
N ILE A 303 4.80 -25.44 -2.99
CA ILE A 303 4.03 -25.32 -4.24
C ILE A 303 3.00 -26.46 -4.36
N GLY A 304 3.32 -27.66 -3.89
CA GLY A 304 2.43 -28.84 -3.96
C GLY A 304 1.18 -28.70 -3.11
N VAL A 305 1.27 -27.99 -1.98
CA VAL A 305 0.12 -27.68 -1.11
C VAL A 305 -0.87 -26.74 -1.80
N HIS A 306 -0.37 -25.73 -2.50
CA HIS A 306 -1.21 -24.72 -3.14
C HIS A 306 -1.67 -25.11 -4.55
N PHE A 307 -0.85 -25.88 -5.27
CA PHE A 307 -1.05 -26.25 -6.66
C PHE A 307 -0.78 -27.75 -6.87
N PRO A 308 -1.66 -28.62 -6.33
CA PRO A 308 -1.48 -30.07 -6.42
C PRO A 308 -1.32 -30.54 -7.88
N ALA A 309 -0.29 -31.34 -8.15
CA ALA A 309 -0.04 -31.90 -9.48
C ALA A 309 -1.19 -32.81 -9.98
N THR A 310 -2.04 -33.30 -9.08
CA THR A 310 -3.24 -34.07 -9.40
C THR A 310 -4.40 -33.24 -9.94
N ASP A 311 -4.35 -31.91 -9.77
CA ASP A 311 -5.39 -30.99 -10.26
C ASP A 311 -5.15 -30.64 -11.73
N PRO A 312 -6.06 -31.04 -12.66
CA PRO A 312 -5.89 -30.78 -14.10
C PRO A 312 -5.76 -29.30 -14.49
N ARG A 313 -6.22 -28.37 -13.63
CA ARG A 313 -6.15 -26.90 -13.86
C ARG A 313 -4.71 -26.42 -14.00
N TRP A 314 -3.75 -27.10 -13.39
CA TRP A 314 -2.35 -26.68 -13.37
C TRP A 314 -1.51 -27.32 -14.47
N ARG A 315 -2.11 -28.20 -15.31
CA ARG A 315 -1.39 -28.83 -16.42
C ARG A 315 -1.04 -27.78 -17.46
N GLY A 316 0.25 -27.59 -17.70
CA GLY A 316 0.76 -26.58 -18.64
C GLY A 316 0.60 -25.13 -18.16
N ALA A 317 0.23 -24.91 -16.90
CA ALA A 317 0.09 -23.58 -16.35
C ALA A 317 1.44 -22.85 -16.33
N ALA A 318 1.44 -21.54 -16.57
CA ALA A 318 2.63 -20.71 -16.48
C ALA A 318 3.04 -20.53 -15.01
N SER A 319 4.30 -20.85 -14.68
CA SER A 319 4.82 -20.85 -13.29
C SER A 319 4.87 -19.47 -12.66
N ASP A 320 4.74 -18.38 -13.46
CA ASP A 320 4.63 -17.02 -12.93
C ASP A 320 3.38 -16.81 -12.06
N GLN A 321 2.30 -17.58 -12.30
CA GLN A 321 1.10 -17.56 -11.46
C GLN A 321 1.38 -18.09 -10.05
N PHE A 322 2.24 -19.10 -9.93
CA PHE A 322 2.59 -19.69 -8.63
C PHE A 322 3.41 -18.72 -7.79
N LEU A 323 4.43 -18.10 -8.40
CA LEU A 323 5.26 -17.12 -7.71
C LEU A 323 4.47 -15.85 -7.36
N ARG A 324 3.55 -15.41 -8.22
CA ARG A 324 2.64 -14.29 -7.93
C ARG A 324 1.74 -14.59 -6.75
N HIS A 325 1.15 -15.79 -6.71
CA HIS A 325 0.33 -16.22 -5.57
C HIS A 325 1.11 -16.21 -4.26
N ALA A 326 2.34 -16.73 -4.24
CA ALA A 326 3.19 -16.68 -3.06
C ALA A 326 3.47 -15.23 -2.60
N ALA A 327 3.73 -14.33 -3.56
CA ALA A 327 3.91 -12.91 -3.27
C ALA A 327 2.61 -12.24 -2.75
N ASP A 328 1.45 -12.64 -3.26
CA ASP A 328 0.14 -12.14 -2.79
C ASP A 328 -0.12 -12.59 -1.35
N LEU A 329 0.25 -13.82 -0.98
CA LEU A 329 0.14 -14.30 0.41
C LEU A 329 1.03 -13.51 1.37
N VAL A 330 2.25 -13.14 0.96
CA VAL A 330 3.10 -12.23 1.75
C VAL A 330 2.40 -10.88 1.97
N ARG A 331 1.85 -10.30 0.91
CA ARG A 331 1.10 -9.02 0.99
C ARG A 331 -0.15 -9.12 1.84
N ALA A 332 -0.89 -10.22 1.73
CA ALA A 332 -2.09 -10.46 2.55
C ALA A 332 -1.78 -10.53 4.06
N LYS A 333 -0.58 -10.99 4.43
CA LYS A 333 -0.08 -10.95 5.81
C LYS A 333 0.48 -9.55 6.22
N GLY A 334 0.33 -8.53 5.38
CA GLY A 334 0.90 -7.19 5.63
C GLY A 334 2.42 -7.13 5.47
N GLY A 335 3.03 -8.17 4.90
CA GLY A 335 4.47 -8.29 4.73
C GLY A 335 4.99 -7.76 3.39
N ALA A 336 6.31 -7.79 3.24
CA ALA A 336 7.01 -7.41 2.02
C ALA A 336 8.18 -8.36 1.74
N ILE A 337 8.40 -8.68 0.46
CA ILE A 337 9.58 -9.41 0.01
C ILE A 337 10.75 -8.42 0.01
N ALA A 338 11.76 -8.69 0.83
CA ALA A 338 12.95 -7.83 0.96
C ALA A 338 13.96 -8.09 -0.14
N ALA A 339 14.24 -9.35 -0.44
CA ALA A 339 15.12 -9.77 -1.52
C ALA A 339 14.88 -11.24 -1.86
N VAL A 340 15.24 -11.63 -3.09
CA VAL A 340 15.31 -13.04 -3.52
C VAL A 340 16.62 -13.30 -4.25
N ASP A 341 17.14 -14.51 -4.10
CA ASP A 341 18.34 -15.00 -4.77
C ASP A 341 18.07 -16.41 -5.31
N VAL A 342 18.33 -16.64 -6.59
CA VAL A 342 18.20 -17.95 -7.22
C VAL A 342 19.46 -18.34 -7.96
N THR A 343 19.89 -19.58 -7.75
CA THR A 343 21.01 -20.20 -8.43
C THR A 343 20.52 -21.30 -9.33
N ILE A 344 20.75 -21.19 -10.63
CA ILE A 344 20.46 -22.23 -11.62
C ILE A 344 21.69 -23.11 -11.77
N ILE A 345 21.47 -24.42 -11.64
CA ILE A 345 22.53 -25.44 -11.64
C ILE A 345 22.37 -26.30 -12.88
N CYS A 346 23.20 -26.08 -13.90
CA CYS A 346 23.17 -26.81 -15.16
C CYS A 346 24.47 -26.65 -15.96
N GLU A 347 24.80 -27.64 -16.78
CA GLU A 347 25.87 -27.54 -17.78
C GLU A 347 25.43 -26.70 -19.00
N ARG A 348 24.17 -26.87 -19.42
CA ARG A 348 23.51 -26.15 -20.53
C ARG A 348 22.05 -25.94 -20.16
N PRO A 349 21.43 -24.82 -20.68
CA PRO A 349 22.02 -23.75 -21.50
C PRO A 349 22.95 -22.83 -20.69
N LYS A 350 23.69 -21.94 -21.40
CA LYS A 350 24.45 -20.86 -20.72
C LYS A 350 23.46 -19.77 -20.27
N VAL A 351 23.27 -19.63 -18.98
CA VAL A 351 22.30 -18.70 -18.35
C VAL A 351 22.77 -17.24 -18.42
N GLY A 352 24.09 -16.99 -18.42
CA GLY A 352 24.66 -15.65 -18.35
C GLY A 352 24.06 -14.61 -19.30
N PRO A 353 23.89 -14.90 -20.58
CA PRO A 353 23.30 -13.97 -21.55
C PRO A 353 21.86 -13.55 -21.23
N TYR A 354 21.09 -14.36 -20.51
CA TYR A 354 19.67 -14.15 -20.21
C TYR A 354 19.43 -13.58 -18.80
N ARG A 355 20.49 -13.43 -17.98
CA ARG A 355 20.41 -13.02 -16.57
C ARG A 355 19.64 -11.72 -16.36
N ALA A 356 19.93 -10.69 -17.14
CA ALA A 356 19.26 -9.39 -17.02
C ALA A 356 17.75 -9.51 -17.26
N ALA A 357 17.32 -10.22 -18.32
CA ALA A 357 15.92 -10.45 -18.61
C ALA A 357 15.21 -11.28 -17.51
N MET A 358 15.89 -12.28 -16.94
CA MET A 358 15.38 -13.07 -15.81
C MET A 358 15.18 -12.20 -14.57
N ILE A 359 16.13 -11.33 -14.23
CA ILE A 359 16.02 -10.40 -13.10
C ILE A 359 14.80 -9.50 -13.27
N GLU A 360 14.66 -8.86 -14.43
CA GLU A 360 13.50 -7.99 -14.72
C GLU A 360 12.17 -8.75 -14.67
N ARG A 361 12.14 -9.98 -15.19
CA ARG A 361 10.92 -10.80 -15.18
C ARG A 361 10.53 -11.20 -13.76
N VAL A 362 11.45 -11.71 -12.95
CA VAL A 362 11.19 -12.08 -11.56
C VAL A 362 10.78 -10.85 -10.74
N ALA A 363 11.47 -9.72 -10.91
CA ALA A 363 11.13 -8.46 -10.25
C ALA A 363 9.70 -7.99 -10.58
N ALA A 364 9.30 -8.10 -11.85
CA ALA A 364 7.94 -7.76 -12.29
C ALA A 364 6.87 -8.70 -11.69
N ILE A 365 7.14 -10.01 -11.60
CA ILE A 365 6.22 -10.99 -11.00
C ILE A 365 6.02 -10.69 -9.50
N LEU A 366 7.12 -10.42 -8.78
CA LEU A 366 7.11 -10.16 -7.34
C LEU A 366 6.68 -8.72 -7.00
N CYS A 367 6.63 -7.81 -7.98
CA CYS A 367 6.40 -6.37 -7.79
C CYS A 367 7.46 -5.73 -6.87
N VAL A 368 8.74 -6.06 -7.09
CA VAL A 368 9.89 -5.49 -6.37
C VAL A 368 10.85 -4.79 -7.34
N ALA A 369 11.75 -3.95 -6.84
CA ALA A 369 12.81 -3.36 -7.65
C ALA A 369 13.78 -4.46 -8.14
N ALA A 370 14.30 -4.36 -9.37
CA ALA A 370 15.25 -5.31 -9.95
C ALA A 370 16.51 -5.52 -9.06
N ALA A 371 16.95 -4.48 -8.35
CA ALA A 371 18.07 -4.56 -7.39
C ALA A 371 17.81 -5.49 -6.19
N ARG A 372 16.59 -5.97 -5.99
CA ARG A 372 16.21 -6.93 -4.94
C ARG A 372 16.19 -8.37 -5.44
N VAL A 373 16.52 -8.60 -6.70
CA VAL A 373 16.53 -9.92 -7.34
C VAL A 373 17.94 -10.25 -7.78
N SER A 374 18.44 -11.40 -7.33
CA SER A 374 19.72 -11.97 -7.78
C SER A 374 19.45 -13.25 -8.55
N VAL A 375 20.04 -13.39 -9.74
CA VAL A 375 20.07 -14.61 -10.53
C VAL A 375 21.50 -15.01 -10.79
N LYS A 376 21.86 -16.22 -10.37
CA LYS A 376 23.19 -16.81 -10.55
C LYS A 376 23.08 -18.14 -11.30
N ALA A 377 24.17 -18.58 -11.87
CA ALA A 377 24.26 -19.91 -12.47
C ALA A 377 25.61 -20.53 -12.17
N THR A 378 25.60 -21.83 -12.01
CA THR A 378 26.80 -22.65 -11.82
C THR A 378 26.70 -23.96 -12.59
N THR A 379 27.84 -24.60 -12.88
CA THR A 379 27.93 -26.00 -13.31
C THR A 379 28.25 -26.87 -12.10
N THR A 380 28.21 -28.18 -12.28
CA THR A 380 28.67 -29.15 -11.28
C THR A 380 29.95 -29.87 -11.72
N ASP A 381 30.69 -29.28 -12.64
CA ASP A 381 31.94 -29.85 -13.18
C ASP A 381 31.77 -31.29 -13.67
N LYS A 382 30.67 -31.53 -14.37
CA LYS A 382 30.24 -32.85 -14.89
C LYS A 382 29.88 -33.89 -13.83
N LEU A 383 29.78 -33.51 -12.55
CA LEU A 383 29.36 -34.38 -11.48
C LEU A 383 27.81 -34.40 -11.33
N GLY A 384 27.31 -35.53 -10.88
CA GLY A 384 25.87 -35.72 -10.60
C GLY A 384 24.98 -35.69 -11.85
N PHE A 385 23.66 -35.62 -11.65
CA PHE A 385 22.68 -35.64 -12.74
C PHE A 385 22.71 -34.35 -13.60
N THR A 386 22.98 -33.21 -13.01
CA THR A 386 23.15 -31.94 -13.74
C THR A 386 24.41 -31.98 -14.62
N GLY A 387 25.51 -32.52 -14.08
CA GLY A 387 26.76 -32.67 -14.80
C GLY A 387 26.70 -33.69 -15.95
N ARG A 388 25.87 -34.73 -15.82
CA ARG A 388 25.59 -35.69 -16.91
C ARG A 388 24.54 -35.18 -17.90
N GLY A 389 23.98 -33.96 -17.66
CA GLY A 389 22.99 -33.36 -18.55
C GLY A 389 21.66 -34.11 -18.53
N GLU A 390 21.25 -34.66 -17.40
CA GLU A 390 19.96 -35.34 -17.22
C GLU A 390 18.82 -34.38 -16.90
N GLY A 391 19.14 -33.18 -16.37
CA GLY A 391 18.17 -32.15 -16.01
C GLY A 391 18.83 -30.87 -15.53
N ILE A 392 18.00 -29.96 -15.04
CA ILE A 392 18.38 -28.67 -14.43
C ILE A 392 17.85 -28.65 -13.00
N ALA A 393 18.68 -28.15 -12.07
CA ALA A 393 18.26 -27.84 -10.70
C ALA A 393 18.27 -26.33 -10.46
N ALA A 394 17.46 -25.85 -9.54
CA ALA A 394 17.50 -24.50 -9.02
C ALA A 394 17.42 -24.52 -7.50
N GLN A 395 18.17 -23.63 -6.87
CA GLN A 395 18.11 -23.35 -5.45
C GLN A 395 17.79 -21.87 -5.26
N ALA A 396 16.83 -21.55 -4.42
CA ALA A 396 16.43 -20.17 -4.16
C ALA A 396 16.39 -19.86 -2.66
N VAL A 397 16.60 -18.60 -2.33
CA VAL A 397 16.40 -18.04 -1.01
C VAL A 397 15.54 -16.81 -1.13
N ALA A 398 14.54 -16.68 -0.28
CA ALA A 398 13.71 -15.49 -0.16
C ALA A 398 13.82 -14.91 1.25
N THR A 399 14.03 -13.59 1.35
CA THR A 399 13.93 -12.84 2.60
C THR A 399 12.65 -12.04 2.59
N VAL A 400 11.82 -12.24 3.60
CA VAL A 400 10.52 -11.59 3.77
C VAL A 400 10.51 -10.83 5.09
N ARG A 401 9.85 -9.69 5.12
CA ARG A 401 9.55 -8.95 6.36
C ARG A 401 8.06 -9.06 6.62
N LEU A 402 7.67 -9.46 7.82
CA LEU A 402 6.29 -9.48 8.29
C LEU A 402 6.09 -8.46 9.40
N PRO A 403 4.86 -7.92 9.60
CA PRO A 403 4.52 -7.18 10.82
C PRO A 403 4.73 -8.06 12.06
N LEU A 404 5.10 -7.43 13.18
CA LEU A 404 5.19 -8.09 14.48
C LEU A 404 3.81 -8.43 15.02
#